data_53cadf5218d0904f7b354378a62421a6
#
_entry.id   53cadf5218d0904f7b354378a62421a6
#
_cell.length_a   1.000
_cell.length_b   1.000
_cell.length_c   1.000
_cell.angle_alpha   90.00
_cell.angle_beta   90.00
_cell.angle_gamma   90.00
#
_symmetry.space_group_name_H-M   'P 1'
#
loop_
_entity.id
_entity.type
_entity.pdbx_description
1 polymer ?
#
loop_
_entity_poly.entity_id
_entity_poly.type
_entity_poly.pdbx_seq_one_letter_code
_entity_poly.pdbx_strand_id
1 'polypeptide(L)'
;ELLSPGGSMKDRAVLSILRGAMSRGALAPGGHVLDATAGGLGISLAALCAAMGLRCTLVMPDSVSPLWKKRLEAYGAKIVLTPAAQGSAGCQEALARLRREDPAAFVPDIFSNDDAPQAHREGTGPELLRQVGNIDYLVAGVGSGSSLTGCAESIRMQCPDCRIIAVEPFASPVLSGGFPGSHPLAGIGPGFIPDNLNLYILDEVIRVKTPDSLALMRELAEKDGLLCGPSSGAALAAAILVAQRPEAEGKTVVTLLPDSGERYLD
;
A
#
# COMPACT_ATOMS: atom_id res chain seq x y z
N GLU A 1 -10.83 -4.01 -2.08
CA GLU A 1 -9.48 -4.52 -2.44
C GLU A 1 -9.08 -5.81 -1.70
N LEU A 2 -9.98 -6.36 -0.87
CA LEU A 2 -9.71 -7.58 -0.08
C LEU A 2 -9.64 -8.85 -0.92
N LEU A 3 -10.26 -8.88 -2.10
CA LEU A 3 -10.43 -10.04 -2.96
C LEU A 3 -9.32 -10.23 -4.00
N SER A 4 -8.30 -9.39 -4.02
CA SER A 4 -7.11 -9.61 -4.82
C SER A 4 -6.41 -10.91 -4.40
N PRO A 5 -5.75 -11.68 -5.29
CA PRO A 5 -5.13 -12.97 -4.96
C PRO A 5 -4.17 -12.94 -3.77
N GLY A 6 -3.39 -11.88 -3.62
CA GLY A 6 -2.54 -11.64 -2.43
C GLY A 6 -3.31 -11.01 -1.26
N GLY A 7 -4.62 -10.75 -1.39
CA GLY A 7 -5.45 -10.12 -0.38
C GLY A 7 -5.13 -8.63 -0.17
N SER A 8 -4.63 -7.93 -1.17
CA SER A 8 -4.25 -6.53 -1.05
C SER A 8 -4.27 -5.78 -2.38
N MET A 9 -4.62 -4.51 -2.35
CA MET A 9 -4.48 -3.60 -3.49
C MET A 9 -3.05 -3.47 -4.01
N LYS A 10 -2.05 -3.87 -3.23
CA LYS A 10 -0.64 -3.89 -3.65
C LYS A 10 -0.39 -4.84 -4.80
N ASP A 11 -1.24 -5.86 -5.00
CA ASP A 11 -1.16 -6.76 -6.15
C ASP A 11 -1.26 -5.99 -7.48
N ARG A 12 -2.11 -4.97 -7.54
CA ARG A 12 -2.27 -4.11 -8.73
C ARG A 12 -0.99 -3.35 -9.05
N ALA A 13 -0.43 -2.66 -8.05
CA ALA A 13 0.81 -1.90 -8.19
C ALA A 13 2.00 -2.81 -8.57
N VAL A 14 2.17 -3.93 -7.87
CA VAL A 14 3.25 -4.89 -8.15
C VAL A 14 3.12 -5.48 -9.55
N LEU A 15 1.91 -5.86 -10.00
CA LEU A 15 1.70 -6.37 -11.34
C LEU A 15 2.08 -5.34 -12.41
N SER A 16 1.71 -4.08 -12.21
CA SER A 16 2.06 -2.99 -13.11
C SER A 16 3.56 -2.77 -13.18
N ILE A 17 4.24 -2.73 -12.03
CA ILE A 17 5.69 -2.58 -11.93
C ILE A 17 6.42 -3.72 -12.67
N LEU A 18 6.05 -4.97 -12.41
CA LEU A 18 6.70 -6.13 -13.03
C LEU A 18 6.48 -6.15 -14.56
N ARG A 19 5.25 -5.89 -15.02
CA ARG A 19 4.93 -5.80 -16.45
C ARG A 19 5.66 -4.64 -17.12
N GLY A 20 5.68 -3.47 -16.50
CA GLY A 20 6.40 -2.31 -16.99
C GLY A 20 7.90 -2.58 -17.10
N ALA A 21 8.51 -3.19 -16.07
CA ALA A 21 9.92 -3.58 -16.09
C ALA A 21 10.23 -4.59 -17.20
N MET A 22 9.37 -5.58 -17.42
CA MET A 22 9.53 -6.56 -18.48
C MET A 22 9.39 -5.91 -19.87
N SER A 23 8.41 -5.03 -20.06
CA SER A 23 8.20 -4.35 -21.35
C SER A 23 9.35 -3.42 -21.74
N ARG A 24 10.04 -2.83 -20.76
CA ARG A 24 11.22 -1.99 -20.97
C ARG A 24 12.53 -2.79 -21.01
N GLY A 25 12.50 -4.11 -20.85
CA GLY A 25 13.69 -4.97 -20.81
C GLY A 25 14.51 -4.87 -19.52
N ALA A 26 14.01 -4.18 -18.49
CA ALA A 26 14.66 -4.06 -17.19
C ALA A 26 14.51 -5.35 -16.33
N LEU A 27 13.55 -6.20 -16.66
CA LEU A 27 13.32 -7.51 -16.04
C LEU A 27 13.13 -8.54 -17.15
N ALA A 28 14.07 -9.48 -17.29
CA ALA A 28 13.98 -10.54 -18.27
C ALA A 28 12.98 -11.64 -17.84
N PRO A 29 12.41 -12.44 -18.77
CA PRO A 29 11.71 -13.68 -18.43
C PRO A 29 12.59 -14.59 -17.56
N GLY A 30 12.04 -15.14 -16.47
CA GLY A 30 12.82 -15.91 -15.48
C GLY A 30 13.79 -15.08 -14.64
N GLY A 31 13.76 -13.77 -14.79
CA GLY A 31 14.61 -12.82 -14.06
C GLY A 31 14.42 -12.86 -12.55
N HIS A 32 15.25 -12.12 -11.84
CA HIS A 32 15.28 -12.12 -10.39
C HIS A 32 14.75 -10.79 -9.83
N VAL A 33 13.80 -10.87 -8.93
CA VAL A 33 13.23 -9.73 -8.20
C VAL A 33 13.74 -9.75 -6.77
N LEU A 34 14.31 -8.63 -6.32
CA LEU A 34 14.81 -8.41 -4.96
C LEU A 34 14.03 -7.28 -4.30
N ASP A 35 13.62 -7.45 -3.05
CA ASP A 35 13.05 -6.35 -2.26
C ASP A 35 13.33 -6.52 -0.76
N ALA A 36 13.31 -5.41 -0.03
CA ALA A 36 13.37 -5.38 1.42
C ALA A 36 12.00 -4.96 1.97
N THR A 37 11.25 -5.92 2.48
CA THR A 37 9.89 -5.68 2.97
C THR A 37 9.49 -6.64 4.09
N ALA A 38 8.88 -6.10 5.13
CA ALA A 38 8.27 -6.86 6.22
C ALA A 38 6.73 -6.84 6.17
N GLY A 39 6.14 -6.25 5.12
CA GLY A 39 4.70 -6.00 5.03
C GLY A 39 4.02 -6.70 3.85
N GLY A 40 2.76 -6.35 3.62
CA GLY A 40 1.90 -6.91 2.57
C GLY A 40 2.45 -6.87 1.15
N LEU A 41 3.41 -5.98 0.87
CA LEU A 41 4.14 -5.92 -0.39
C LEU A 41 4.85 -7.25 -0.71
N GLY A 42 5.49 -7.87 0.30
CA GLY A 42 6.21 -9.13 0.12
C GLY A 42 5.32 -10.25 -0.39
N ILE A 43 4.07 -10.35 0.10
CA ILE A 43 3.11 -11.36 -0.37
C ILE A 43 2.75 -11.11 -1.83
N SER A 44 2.44 -9.88 -2.20
CA SER A 44 2.12 -9.52 -3.58
C SER A 44 3.29 -9.81 -4.54
N LEU A 45 4.53 -9.49 -4.13
CA LEU A 45 5.75 -9.82 -4.90
C LEU A 45 5.93 -11.32 -5.06
N ALA A 46 5.87 -12.08 -3.96
CA ALA A 46 6.05 -13.53 -3.99
C ALA A 46 5.00 -14.22 -4.89
N ALA A 47 3.72 -13.88 -4.71
CA ALA A 47 2.61 -14.44 -5.49
C ALA A 47 2.74 -14.15 -6.99
N LEU A 48 3.02 -12.89 -7.34
CA LEU A 48 3.10 -12.48 -8.74
C LEU A 48 4.39 -12.98 -9.42
N CYS A 49 5.52 -13.00 -8.70
CA CYS A 49 6.74 -13.63 -9.22
C CYS A 49 6.52 -15.10 -9.52
N ALA A 50 5.87 -15.85 -8.62
CA ALA A 50 5.52 -17.25 -8.87
C ALA A 50 4.64 -17.40 -10.11
N ALA A 51 3.56 -16.59 -10.23
CA ALA A 51 2.65 -16.64 -11.37
C ALA A 51 3.31 -16.25 -12.71
N MET A 52 4.33 -15.39 -12.66
CA MET A 52 5.05 -14.89 -13.86
C MET A 52 6.35 -15.69 -14.16
N GLY A 53 6.65 -16.74 -13.39
CA GLY A 53 7.87 -17.52 -13.56
C GLY A 53 9.15 -16.76 -13.24
N LEU A 54 9.09 -15.78 -12.32
CA LEU A 54 10.21 -14.97 -11.87
C LEU A 54 10.78 -15.52 -10.56
N ARG A 55 12.08 -15.35 -10.34
CA ARG A 55 12.70 -15.63 -9.04
C ARG A 55 12.42 -14.46 -8.09
N CYS A 56 12.12 -14.75 -6.82
CA CYS A 56 11.84 -13.73 -5.83
C CYS A 56 12.71 -13.96 -4.57
N THR A 57 13.43 -12.92 -4.15
CA THR A 57 14.15 -12.92 -2.87
C THR A 57 13.72 -11.70 -2.06
N LEU A 58 13.27 -11.94 -0.84
CA LEU A 58 12.76 -10.90 0.07
C LEU A 58 13.64 -10.82 1.31
N VAL A 59 14.08 -9.61 1.64
CA VAL A 59 14.84 -9.32 2.86
C VAL A 59 13.89 -8.78 3.92
N MET A 60 13.95 -9.32 5.12
CA MET A 60 13.11 -8.91 6.24
C MET A 60 13.78 -9.16 7.59
N PRO A 61 13.35 -8.47 8.67
CA PRO A 61 13.87 -8.74 10.00
C PRO A 61 13.41 -10.14 10.48
N ASP A 62 14.21 -10.78 11.31
CA ASP A 62 13.94 -12.11 11.87
C ASP A 62 12.73 -12.14 12.82
N SER A 63 12.30 -10.95 13.30
CA SER A 63 11.09 -10.77 14.13
C SER A 63 9.77 -10.88 13.35
N VAL A 64 9.80 -11.00 12.01
CA VAL A 64 8.57 -11.23 11.22
C VAL A 64 7.95 -12.56 11.59
N SER A 65 6.60 -12.58 11.72
CA SER A 65 5.88 -13.74 12.20
C SER A 65 6.19 -15.03 11.40
N PRO A 66 6.21 -16.21 12.04
CA PRO A 66 6.41 -17.48 11.37
C PRO A 66 5.36 -17.76 10.29
N LEU A 67 4.11 -17.32 10.49
CA LEU A 67 3.04 -17.50 9.52
C LEU A 67 3.33 -16.68 8.24
N TRP A 68 3.83 -15.48 8.40
CA TRP A 68 4.22 -14.62 7.29
C TRP A 68 5.33 -15.26 6.44
N LYS A 69 6.37 -15.80 7.09
CA LYS A 69 7.46 -16.54 6.42
C LYS A 69 6.93 -17.73 5.63
N LYS A 70 6.09 -18.56 6.26
CA LYS A 70 5.46 -19.72 5.62
C LYS A 70 4.64 -19.34 4.38
N ARG A 71 3.90 -18.23 4.42
CA ARG A 71 3.13 -17.75 3.26
C ARG A 71 4.05 -17.38 2.09
N LEU A 72 5.15 -16.70 2.35
CA LEU A 72 6.13 -16.31 1.33
C LEU A 72 6.84 -17.54 0.73
N GLU A 73 7.23 -18.50 1.58
CA GLU A 73 7.85 -19.76 1.18
C GLU A 73 6.89 -20.63 0.34
N ALA A 74 5.59 -20.62 0.65
CA ALA A 74 4.57 -21.33 -0.12
C ALA A 74 4.47 -20.83 -1.58
N TYR A 75 4.78 -19.55 -1.83
CA TYR A 75 4.91 -19.00 -3.18
C TYR A 75 6.30 -19.22 -3.80
N GLY A 76 7.22 -19.91 -3.11
CA GLY A 76 8.57 -20.17 -3.60
C GLY A 76 9.55 -19.01 -3.45
N ALA A 77 9.21 -17.97 -2.69
CA ALA A 77 10.12 -16.87 -2.43
C ALA A 77 11.27 -17.29 -1.50
N LYS A 78 12.49 -16.88 -1.82
CA LYS A 78 13.64 -17.00 -0.92
C LYS A 78 13.59 -15.88 0.11
N ILE A 79 13.77 -16.22 1.39
CA ILE A 79 13.78 -15.25 2.47
C ILE A 79 15.21 -15.08 2.98
N VAL A 80 15.64 -13.84 3.12
CA VAL A 80 16.91 -13.44 3.76
C VAL A 80 16.57 -12.68 5.03
N LEU A 81 16.95 -13.22 6.18
CA LEU A 81 16.68 -12.62 7.48
C LEU A 81 17.83 -11.72 7.92
N THR A 82 17.48 -10.59 8.52
CA THR A 82 18.40 -9.67 9.19
C THR A 82 18.06 -9.57 10.67
N PRO A 83 19.01 -9.29 11.55
CA PRO A 83 18.72 -9.08 12.98
C PRO A 83 17.68 -7.97 13.18
N ALA A 84 16.63 -8.24 13.97
CA ALA A 84 15.56 -7.26 14.24
C ALA A 84 16.09 -5.95 14.84
N ALA A 85 17.17 -6.03 15.64
CA ALA A 85 17.83 -4.86 16.23
C ALA A 85 18.38 -3.85 15.18
N GLN A 86 18.63 -4.30 13.95
CA GLN A 86 19.09 -3.44 12.85
C GLN A 86 17.94 -2.73 12.11
N GLY A 87 16.70 -3.12 12.38
CA GLY A 87 15.50 -2.51 11.79
C GLY A 87 15.51 -2.48 10.25
N SER A 88 14.91 -1.46 9.68
CA SER A 88 14.85 -1.25 8.23
C SER A 88 16.23 -1.01 7.62
N ALA A 89 17.15 -0.37 8.34
CA ALA A 89 18.51 -0.09 7.86
C ALA A 89 19.28 -1.39 7.56
N GLY A 90 19.19 -2.39 8.43
CA GLY A 90 19.81 -3.69 8.19
C GLY A 90 19.23 -4.43 6.99
N CYS A 91 17.91 -4.30 6.75
CA CYS A 91 17.28 -4.86 5.57
C CYS A 91 17.76 -4.18 4.28
N GLN A 92 17.90 -2.86 4.28
CA GLN A 92 18.39 -2.10 3.13
C GLN A 92 19.86 -2.41 2.83
N GLU A 93 20.71 -2.56 3.86
CA GLU A 93 22.11 -2.97 3.69
C GLU A 93 22.21 -4.37 3.07
N ALA A 94 21.41 -5.32 3.55
CA ALA A 94 21.37 -6.68 2.99
C ALA A 94 20.85 -6.68 1.55
N LEU A 95 19.82 -5.88 1.23
CA LEU A 95 19.32 -5.71 -0.15
C LEU A 95 20.43 -5.15 -1.06
N ALA A 96 21.13 -4.12 -0.61
CA ALA A 96 22.24 -3.51 -1.37
C ALA A 96 23.37 -4.51 -1.62
N ARG A 97 23.68 -5.39 -0.66
CA ARG A 97 24.65 -6.48 -0.84
C ARG A 97 24.18 -7.47 -1.90
N LEU A 98 22.94 -7.97 -1.81
CA LEU A 98 22.37 -8.92 -2.77
C LEU A 98 22.34 -8.33 -4.19
N ARG A 99 22.05 -7.05 -4.32
CA ARG A 99 22.08 -6.36 -5.61
C ARG A 99 23.50 -6.26 -6.21
N ARG A 100 24.53 -6.16 -5.37
CA ARG A 100 25.93 -6.23 -5.86
C ARG A 100 26.33 -7.63 -6.30
N GLU A 101 25.77 -8.67 -5.65
CA GLU A 101 26.00 -10.08 -5.98
C GLU A 101 25.24 -10.48 -7.26
N ASP A 102 24.06 -9.90 -7.50
CA ASP A 102 23.25 -10.10 -8.72
C ASP A 102 22.85 -8.74 -9.32
N PRO A 103 23.74 -8.09 -10.09
CA PRO A 103 23.45 -6.79 -10.70
C PRO A 103 22.31 -6.78 -11.72
N ALA A 104 21.93 -7.96 -12.25
CA ALA A 104 20.78 -8.12 -13.14
C ALA A 104 19.44 -8.23 -12.40
N ALA A 105 19.45 -8.33 -11.07
CA ALA A 105 18.24 -8.42 -10.30
C ALA A 105 17.48 -7.07 -10.30
N PHE A 106 16.19 -7.16 -10.49
CA PHE A 106 15.28 -6.02 -10.48
C PHE A 106 14.80 -5.71 -9.05
N VAL A 107 14.85 -4.43 -8.68
CA VAL A 107 14.27 -3.92 -7.42
C VAL A 107 13.05 -3.08 -7.77
N PRO A 108 11.85 -3.45 -7.31
CA PRO A 108 10.59 -2.79 -7.67
C PRO A 108 10.48 -1.34 -7.26
N ASP A 109 11.00 -0.99 -6.08
CA ASP A 109 10.93 0.34 -5.47
C ASP A 109 9.53 0.97 -5.52
N ILE A 110 8.60 0.39 -4.78
CA ILE A 110 7.19 0.80 -4.78
C ILE A 110 6.95 2.27 -4.36
N PHE A 111 7.94 2.91 -3.74
CA PHE A 111 7.80 4.29 -3.27
C PHE A 111 8.12 5.34 -4.32
N SER A 112 8.91 4.98 -5.36
CA SER A 112 9.35 5.90 -6.42
C SER A 112 9.04 5.43 -7.84
N ASN A 113 8.54 4.21 -8.02
CA ASN A 113 8.28 3.63 -9.34
C ASN A 113 6.93 4.09 -9.89
N ASP A 114 6.96 4.85 -11.00
CA ASP A 114 5.77 5.43 -11.65
C ASP A 114 4.74 4.40 -12.14
N ASP A 115 5.13 3.16 -12.39
CA ASP A 115 4.20 2.09 -12.74
C ASP A 115 3.23 1.77 -11.59
N ALA A 116 3.57 2.12 -10.34
CA ALA A 116 2.70 1.87 -9.20
C ALA A 116 1.46 2.77 -9.18
N PRO A 117 1.55 4.11 -9.28
CA PRO A 117 0.36 4.95 -9.44
C PRO A 117 -0.37 4.70 -10.76
N GLN A 118 0.34 4.29 -11.83
CA GLN A 118 -0.27 3.94 -13.12
C GLN A 118 -1.30 2.81 -13.00
N ALA A 119 -1.03 1.79 -12.18
CA ALA A 119 -1.98 0.71 -11.91
C ALA A 119 -3.34 1.22 -11.38
N HIS A 120 -3.30 2.24 -10.54
CA HIS A 120 -4.50 2.83 -9.95
C HIS A 120 -5.16 3.86 -10.85
N ARG A 121 -4.36 4.58 -11.65
CA ARG A 121 -4.85 5.54 -12.65
C ARG A 121 -5.64 4.85 -13.76
N GLU A 122 -5.17 3.69 -14.22
CA GLU A 122 -5.80 2.93 -15.31
C GLU A 122 -6.81 1.88 -14.83
N GLY A 123 -6.70 1.43 -13.59
CA GLY A 123 -7.52 0.37 -13.00
C GLY A 123 -8.48 0.88 -11.94
N THR A 124 -7.98 1.12 -10.72
CA THR A 124 -8.81 1.37 -9.53
C THR A 124 -9.66 2.63 -9.67
N GLY A 125 -9.11 3.74 -10.14
CA GLY A 125 -9.85 5.00 -10.33
C GLY A 125 -11.03 4.84 -11.31
N PRO A 126 -10.82 4.32 -12.54
CA PRO A 126 -11.92 4.02 -13.46
C PRO A 126 -12.93 3.01 -12.93
N GLU A 127 -12.51 2.02 -12.13
CA GLU A 127 -13.43 1.09 -11.49
C GLU A 127 -14.34 1.79 -10.49
N LEU A 128 -13.79 2.66 -9.65
CA LEU A 128 -14.58 3.47 -8.71
C LEU A 128 -15.61 4.34 -9.44
N LEU A 129 -15.21 5.03 -10.50
CA LEU A 129 -16.11 5.84 -11.31
C LEU A 129 -17.24 5.03 -11.95
N ARG A 130 -16.95 3.81 -12.44
CA ARG A 130 -18.00 2.92 -12.99
C ARG A 130 -18.97 2.40 -11.93
N GLN A 131 -18.49 2.15 -10.71
CA GLN A 131 -19.30 1.59 -9.63
C GLN A 131 -20.11 2.65 -8.89
N VAL A 132 -19.55 3.82 -8.70
CA VAL A 132 -20.12 4.87 -7.84
C VAL A 132 -20.71 6.02 -8.66
N GLY A 133 -20.16 6.31 -9.84
CA GLY A 133 -20.52 7.47 -10.65
C GLY A 133 -19.80 8.73 -10.18
N ASN A 134 -20.55 9.72 -9.69
CA ASN A 134 -19.95 10.95 -9.16
C ASN A 134 -19.33 10.73 -7.78
N ILE A 135 -18.11 11.20 -7.60
CA ILE A 135 -17.37 11.11 -6.34
C ILE A 135 -17.03 12.53 -5.89
N ASP A 136 -17.55 12.96 -4.74
CA ASP A 136 -17.30 14.28 -4.17
C ASP A 136 -16.07 14.31 -3.27
N TYR A 137 -15.77 13.18 -2.59
CA TYR A 137 -14.61 13.04 -1.71
C TYR A 137 -13.95 11.68 -1.91
N LEU A 138 -12.63 11.67 -2.13
CA LEU A 138 -11.79 10.47 -2.03
C LEU A 138 -10.91 10.56 -0.79
N VAL A 139 -11.07 9.60 0.12
CA VAL A 139 -10.32 9.53 1.39
C VAL A 139 -9.48 8.26 1.39
N ALA A 140 -8.16 8.35 1.49
CA ALA A 140 -7.33 7.15 1.51
C ALA A 140 -6.05 7.31 2.33
N GLY A 141 -5.62 6.21 2.95
CA GLY A 141 -4.36 6.12 3.68
C GLY A 141 -3.15 6.20 2.77
N VAL A 142 -2.12 6.91 3.18
CA VAL A 142 -0.88 7.08 2.42
C VAL A 142 0.21 6.15 2.96
N GLY A 143 0.51 5.11 2.17
CA GLY A 143 1.70 4.27 2.32
C GLY A 143 2.73 4.65 1.25
N SER A 144 2.69 4.00 0.07
CA SER A 144 3.51 4.39 -1.08
C SER A 144 3.02 5.65 -1.81
N GLY A 145 1.81 6.14 -1.50
CA GLY A 145 1.18 7.24 -2.23
C GLY A 145 0.48 6.83 -3.53
N SER A 146 0.87 5.69 -4.09
CA SER A 146 0.46 5.27 -5.45
C SER A 146 -1.04 5.17 -5.64
N SER A 147 -1.77 4.58 -4.68
CA SER A 147 -3.22 4.38 -4.79
C SER A 147 -3.99 5.70 -4.74
N LEU A 148 -3.64 6.57 -3.79
CA LEU A 148 -4.29 7.88 -3.69
C LEU A 148 -4.00 8.73 -4.92
N THR A 149 -2.72 8.81 -5.34
CA THR A 149 -2.32 9.56 -6.54
C THR A 149 -3.02 9.07 -7.79
N GLY A 150 -2.90 7.76 -8.10
CA GLY A 150 -3.47 7.23 -9.34
C GLY A 150 -4.99 7.32 -9.38
N CYS A 151 -5.69 7.01 -8.28
CA CYS A 151 -7.15 7.16 -8.21
C CYS A 151 -7.57 8.62 -8.33
N ALA A 152 -6.92 9.53 -7.60
CA ALA A 152 -7.26 10.94 -7.59
C ALA A 152 -7.09 11.60 -8.96
N GLU A 153 -5.97 11.33 -9.64
CA GLU A 153 -5.73 11.83 -11.00
C GLU A 153 -6.80 11.35 -11.99
N SER A 154 -7.16 10.07 -11.93
CA SER A 154 -8.22 9.50 -12.77
C SER A 154 -9.60 10.06 -12.43
N ILE A 155 -9.95 10.18 -11.16
CA ILE A 155 -11.25 10.66 -10.71
C ILE A 155 -11.44 12.13 -11.10
N ARG A 156 -10.44 12.99 -10.92
CA ARG A 156 -10.52 14.41 -11.25
C ARG A 156 -10.69 14.69 -12.75
N MET A 157 -10.37 13.75 -13.60
CA MET A 157 -10.70 13.89 -15.05
C MET A 157 -12.21 13.92 -15.33
N GLN A 158 -13.02 13.27 -14.49
CA GLN A 158 -14.49 13.21 -14.64
C GLN A 158 -15.22 13.98 -13.53
N CYS A 159 -14.65 14.05 -12.35
CA CYS A 159 -15.16 14.77 -11.18
C CYS A 159 -14.13 15.83 -10.74
N PRO A 160 -13.97 16.95 -11.46
CA PRO A 160 -12.90 17.92 -11.21
C PRO A 160 -12.96 18.56 -9.81
N ASP A 161 -14.16 18.65 -9.24
CA ASP A 161 -14.39 19.21 -7.90
C ASP A 161 -14.22 18.18 -6.77
N CYS A 162 -13.86 16.93 -7.10
CA CYS A 162 -13.62 15.89 -6.09
C CYS A 162 -12.50 16.31 -5.14
N ARG A 163 -12.78 16.35 -3.84
CA ARG A 163 -11.78 16.65 -2.81
C ARG A 163 -10.99 15.40 -2.45
N ILE A 164 -9.67 15.53 -2.48
CA ILE A 164 -8.71 14.44 -2.25
C ILE A 164 -8.11 14.59 -0.86
N ILE A 165 -8.39 13.62 0.00
CA ILE A 165 -8.01 13.65 1.41
C ILE A 165 -7.05 12.50 1.71
N ALA A 166 -5.82 12.87 2.07
CA ALA A 166 -4.80 11.92 2.52
C ALA A 166 -4.99 11.58 4.01
N VAL A 167 -4.73 10.34 4.37
CA VAL A 167 -4.78 9.90 5.77
C VAL A 167 -3.41 9.42 6.22
N GLU A 168 -2.96 9.93 7.35
CA GLU A 168 -1.71 9.53 8.00
C GLU A 168 -1.90 9.21 9.49
N PRO A 169 -0.99 8.43 10.11
CA PRO A 169 -1.02 8.18 11.54
C PRO A 169 -0.75 9.46 12.34
N PHE A 170 -1.54 9.71 13.39
CA PHE A 170 -1.31 10.85 14.30
C PHE A 170 0.09 10.82 14.94
N ALA A 171 0.62 9.61 15.20
CA ALA A 171 1.95 9.41 15.78
C ALA A 171 3.11 9.64 14.79
N SER A 172 2.83 9.73 13.48
CA SER A 172 3.85 9.95 12.43
C SER A 172 3.32 10.92 11.37
N PRO A 173 3.06 12.19 11.75
CA PRO A 173 2.33 13.16 10.92
C PRO A 173 3.24 13.87 9.91
N VAL A 174 3.96 13.11 9.09
CA VAL A 174 4.98 13.63 8.16
C VAL A 174 4.38 14.48 7.03
N LEU A 175 3.21 14.09 6.51
CA LEU A 175 2.50 14.85 5.47
C LEU A 175 1.98 16.20 6.00
N SER A 176 1.68 16.25 7.31
CA SER A 176 1.29 17.50 8.00
C SER A 176 2.50 18.32 8.49
N GLY A 177 3.73 17.98 8.08
CA GLY A 177 4.94 18.73 8.45
C GLY A 177 5.52 18.37 9.82
N GLY A 178 5.06 17.28 10.44
CA GLY A 178 5.60 16.76 11.70
C GLY A 178 6.76 15.77 11.49
N PHE A 179 7.23 15.19 12.60
CA PHE A 179 8.31 14.21 12.58
C PHE A 179 7.80 12.78 12.48
N PRO A 180 8.57 11.86 11.86
CA PRO A 180 8.24 10.45 11.85
C PRO A 180 8.23 9.86 13.26
N GLY A 181 7.27 8.98 13.53
CA GLY A 181 7.13 8.29 14.80
C GLY A 181 6.67 6.84 14.62
N SER A 182 6.92 6.02 15.64
CA SER A 182 6.51 4.61 15.64
C SER A 182 5.00 4.47 15.82
N HIS A 183 4.37 3.61 15.04
CA HIS A 183 2.94 3.28 15.12
C HIS A 183 2.65 1.88 14.56
N PRO A 184 1.57 1.21 15.00
CA PRO A 184 1.21 -0.14 14.53
C PRO A 184 0.28 -0.15 13.30
N LEU A 185 -0.04 1.01 12.72
CA LEU A 185 -0.91 1.09 11.54
C LEU A 185 -0.14 0.65 10.29
N ALA A 186 -0.05 -0.67 10.09
CA ALA A 186 0.65 -1.25 8.97
C ALA A 186 0.07 -0.79 7.62
N GLY A 187 0.93 -0.48 6.65
CA GLY A 187 0.55 -0.11 5.29
C GLY A 187 0.44 1.38 5.01
N ILE A 188 0.44 2.24 6.04
CA ILE A 188 0.44 3.70 5.92
C ILE A 188 1.53 4.33 6.80
N GLY A 189 1.85 5.60 6.59
CA GLY A 189 2.79 6.36 7.39
C GLY A 189 4.23 5.83 7.35
N PRO A 190 4.89 5.78 6.18
CA PRO A 190 6.24 5.19 6.03
C PRO A 190 7.34 5.97 6.76
N GLY A 191 7.03 7.14 7.33
CA GLY A 191 7.99 7.99 8.01
C GLY A 191 8.71 8.98 7.09
N PHE A 192 8.34 9.04 5.83
CA PHE A 192 8.83 9.99 4.83
C PHE A 192 7.71 10.27 3.80
N ILE A 193 7.90 11.28 2.96
CA ILE A 193 7.00 11.57 1.83
C ILE A 193 7.46 10.73 0.64
N PRO A 194 6.63 9.77 0.14
CA PRO A 194 7.02 8.96 -1.01
C PRO A 194 6.98 9.76 -2.31
N ASP A 195 7.88 9.47 -3.23
CA ASP A 195 7.98 10.16 -4.54
C ASP A 195 6.72 9.94 -5.39
N ASN A 196 6.06 8.78 -5.23
CA ASN A 196 4.80 8.46 -5.90
C ASN A 196 3.59 9.25 -5.40
N LEU A 197 3.72 10.02 -4.33
CA LEU A 197 2.64 10.87 -3.83
C LEU A 197 2.64 12.23 -4.52
N ASN A 198 1.63 12.48 -5.32
CA ASN A 198 1.40 13.80 -5.90
C ASN A 198 0.81 14.75 -4.85
N LEU A 199 1.67 15.52 -4.18
CA LEU A 199 1.24 16.47 -3.15
C LEU A 199 0.33 17.58 -3.67
N TYR A 200 0.45 17.94 -4.94
CA TYR A 200 -0.34 19.03 -5.56
C TYR A 200 -1.81 18.67 -5.77
N ILE A 201 -2.15 17.37 -5.72
CA ILE A 201 -3.53 16.93 -5.87
C ILE A 201 -4.27 16.85 -4.53
N LEU A 202 -3.57 16.96 -3.41
CA LEU A 202 -4.15 16.85 -2.08
C LEU A 202 -4.85 18.16 -1.68
N ASP A 203 -6.08 18.04 -1.21
CA ASP A 203 -6.82 19.18 -0.62
C ASP A 203 -6.66 19.23 0.89
N GLU A 204 -6.47 18.07 1.54
CA GLU A 204 -6.40 17.98 2.99
C GLU A 204 -5.62 16.74 3.44
N VAL A 205 -5.04 16.80 4.63
CA VAL A 205 -4.44 15.67 5.33
C VAL A 205 -5.12 15.47 6.68
N ILE A 206 -5.68 14.29 6.93
CA ILE A 206 -6.30 13.92 8.20
C ILE A 206 -5.39 12.97 8.97
N ARG A 207 -5.11 13.31 10.23
CA ARG A 207 -4.34 12.48 11.16
C ARG A 207 -5.28 11.60 11.98
N VAL A 208 -5.04 10.27 11.94
CA VAL A 208 -5.89 9.31 12.67
C VAL A 208 -5.11 8.67 13.81
N LYS A 209 -5.73 8.59 14.98
CA LYS A 209 -5.16 7.90 16.14
C LYS A 209 -5.28 6.40 16.00
N THR A 210 -4.26 5.67 16.45
CA THR A 210 -4.25 4.19 16.43
C THR A 210 -5.48 3.56 17.10
N PRO A 211 -5.92 3.98 18.30
CA PRO A 211 -7.11 3.38 18.92
C PRO A 211 -8.37 3.49 18.07
N ASP A 212 -8.59 4.64 17.43
CA ASP A 212 -9.77 4.89 16.60
C ASP A 212 -9.76 3.99 15.35
N SER A 213 -8.58 3.86 14.73
CA SER A 213 -8.36 2.97 13.58
C SER A 213 -8.65 1.51 13.92
N LEU A 214 -8.08 1.01 15.03
CA LEU A 214 -8.26 -0.39 15.42
C LEU A 214 -9.69 -0.69 15.90
N ALA A 215 -10.38 0.28 16.50
CA ALA A 215 -11.78 0.14 16.88
C ALA A 215 -12.66 -0.02 15.63
N LEU A 216 -12.51 0.85 14.63
CA LEU A 216 -13.29 0.78 13.39
C LEU A 216 -12.95 -0.44 12.54
N MET A 217 -11.69 -0.89 12.53
CA MET A 217 -11.32 -2.16 11.90
C MET A 217 -12.11 -3.34 12.47
N ARG A 218 -12.26 -3.42 13.80
CA ARG A 218 -13.08 -4.44 14.47
C ARG A 218 -14.55 -4.29 14.16
N GLU A 219 -15.06 -3.06 14.23
CA GLU A 219 -16.45 -2.76 13.95
C GLU A 219 -16.87 -3.17 12.52
N LEU A 220 -16.02 -2.93 11.52
CA LEU A 220 -16.23 -3.41 10.14
C LEU A 220 -16.37 -4.94 10.09
N ALA A 221 -15.52 -5.68 10.83
CA ALA A 221 -15.61 -7.13 10.87
C ALA A 221 -16.89 -7.61 11.58
N GLU A 222 -17.22 -7.01 12.72
CA GLU A 222 -18.33 -7.43 13.58
C GLU A 222 -19.72 -7.06 13.02
N LYS A 223 -19.84 -5.89 12.38
CA LYS A 223 -21.12 -5.37 11.90
C LYS A 223 -21.36 -5.56 10.41
N ASP A 224 -20.31 -5.46 9.62
CA ASP A 224 -20.43 -5.48 8.15
C ASP A 224 -19.81 -6.75 7.53
N GLY A 225 -19.18 -7.63 8.34
CA GLY A 225 -18.54 -8.84 7.85
C GLY A 225 -17.29 -8.57 7.01
N LEU A 226 -16.72 -7.37 7.10
CA LEU A 226 -15.55 -6.94 6.33
C LEU A 226 -14.27 -7.06 7.19
N LEU A 227 -13.62 -8.21 7.13
CA LEU A 227 -12.34 -8.44 7.80
C LEU A 227 -11.22 -7.74 7.03
N CYS A 228 -10.80 -6.58 7.48
CA CYS A 228 -9.80 -5.72 6.82
C CYS A 228 -8.64 -5.35 7.75
N GLY A 229 -7.56 -4.80 7.17
CA GLY A 229 -6.36 -4.40 7.92
C GLY A 229 -6.48 -3.05 8.65
N PRO A 230 -5.47 -2.71 9.49
CA PRO A 230 -5.51 -1.48 10.31
C PRO A 230 -5.51 -0.19 9.47
N SER A 231 -4.91 -0.19 8.28
CA SER A 231 -4.99 0.95 7.35
C SER A 231 -6.40 1.21 6.83
N SER A 232 -7.23 0.17 6.72
CA SER A 232 -8.65 0.29 6.37
C SER A 232 -9.43 1.00 7.48
N GLY A 233 -9.18 0.62 8.74
CA GLY A 233 -9.78 1.33 9.88
C GLY A 233 -9.38 2.80 9.95
N ALA A 234 -8.11 3.11 9.63
CA ALA A 234 -7.65 4.50 9.57
C ALA A 234 -8.34 5.30 8.46
N ALA A 235 -8.44 4.72 7.26
CA ALA A 235 -9.12 5.36 6.13
C ALA A 235 -10.61 5.57 6.42
N LEU A 236 -11.29 4.58 7.02
CA LEU A 236 -12.69 4.69 7.43
C LEU A 236 -12.88 5.76 8.52
N ALA A 237 -11.99 5.83 9.53
CA ALA A 237 -12.07 6.86 10.56
C ALA A 237 -12.08 8.26 9.96
N ALA A 238 -11.17 8.52 9.02
CA ALA A 238 -11.12 9.80 8.32
C ALA A 238 -12.35 10.02 7.42
N ALA A 239 -12.82 8.99 6.72
CA ALA A 239 -14.00 9.09 5.87
C ALA A 239 -15.27 9.43 6.68
N ILE A 240 -15.45 8.85 7.86
CA ILE A 240 -16.55 9.18 8.79
C ILE A 240 -16.47 10.65 9.22
N LEU A 241 -15.26 11.13 9.60
CA LEU A 241 -15.06 12.56 9.96
C LEU A 241 -15.45 13.49 8.81
N VAL A 242 -15.14 13.11 7.57
CA VAL A 242 -15.52 13.89 6.38
C VAL A 242 -17.03 13.85 6.16
N ALA A 243 -17.64 12.65 6.22
CA ALA A 243 -19.07 12.46 5.98
C ALA A 243 -19.97 13.18 7.03
N GLN A 244 -19.45 13.42 8.24
CA GLN A 244 -20.15 14.16 9.28
C GLN A 244 -20.12 15.70 9.13
N ARG A 245 -19.40 16.22 8.15
CA ARG A 245 -19.31 17.65 7.89
C ARG A 245 -20.62 18.17 7.26
N PRO A 246 -21.10 19.36 7.62
CA PRO A 246 -22.29 19.94 6.99
C PRO A 246 -22.18 20.04 5.46
N GLU A 247 -21.00 20.36 4.93
CA GLU A 247 -20.75 20.47 3.50
C GLU A 247 -20.70 19.12 2.78
N ALA A 248 -20.65 18.01 3.51
CA ALA A 248 -20.70 16.66 2.97
C ALA A 248 -22.12 16.06 2.95
N GLU A 249 -23.13 16.79 3.42
CA GLU A 249 -24.53 16.33 3.37
C GLU A 249 -24.96 16.09 1.91
N GLY A 250 -25.48 14.90 1.63
CA GLY A 250 -25.89 14.48 0.29
C GLY A 250 -24.74 14.22 -0.70
N LYS A 251 -23.49 14.24 -0.22
CA LYS A 251 -22.29 14.01 -1.02
C LYS A 251 -21.81 12.57 -0.96
N THR A 252 -21.13 12.15 -2.01
CA THR A 252 -20.53 10.81 -2.11
C THR A 252 -19.11 10.84 -1.56
N VAL A 253 -18.89 10.16 -0.44
CA VAL A 253 -17.57 9.96 0.18
C VAL A 253 -17.09 8.54 -0.09
N VAL A 254 -15.98 8.40 -0.79
CA VAL A 254 -15.36 7.11 -1.11
C VAL A 254 -14.09 6.93 -0.31
N THR A 255 -13.93 5.74 0.26
CA THR A 255 -12.68 5.32 0.91
C THR A 255 -12.22 3.96 0.40
N LEU A 256 -10.92 3.67 0.54
CA LEU A 256 -10.31 2.42 0.13
C LEU A 256 -10.03 1.54 1.36
N LEU A 257 -10.41 0.27 1.28
CA LEU A 257 -10.02 -0.76 2.24
C LEU A 257 -8.89 -1.60 1.62
N PRO A 258 -7.61 -1.31 1.94
CA PRO A 258 -6.46 -1.73 1.13
C PRO A 258 -6.13 -3.21 1.17
N ASP A 259 -6.43 -3.91 2.28
CA ASP A 259 -6.04 -5.30 2.44
C ASP A 259 -6.92 -6.09 3.42
N SER A 260 -6.86 -7.42 3.30
CA SER A 260 -7.55 -8.36 4.18
C SER A 260 -6.94 -8.34 5.59
N GLY A 261 -7.79 -8.44 6.59
CA GLY A 261 -7.44 -8.50 8.01
C GLY A 261 -6.83 -9.82 8.45
N GLU A 262 -7.01 -10.93 7.70
CA GLU A 262 -6.46 -12.24 8.05
C GLU A 262 -4.96 -12.24 8.32
N ARG A 263 -4.24 -11.33 7.70
CA ARG A 263 -2.79 -11.16 7.85
C ARG A 263 -2.37 -10.48 9.16
N TYR A 264 -3.32 -10.04 9.98
CA TYR A 264 -3.12 -9.33 11.24
C TYR A 264 -3.75 -10.05 12.44
N LEU A 265 -4.08 -11.34 12.28
CA LEU A 265 -4.68 -12.19 13.31
C LEU A 265 -3.65 -13.03 14.08
N ASP A 266 -2.36 -12.74 13.96
CA ASP A 266 -1.26 -13.46 14.64
C ASP A 266 -1.18 -13.14 16.14
#